data_6401efdc9ab07f3fc14731d0c45e5517
#
_entry.id   6401efdc9ab07f3fc14731d0c45e5517
#
_cell.length_a   1.000
_cell.length_b   1.000
_cell.length_c   1.000
_cell.angle_alpha   90.00
_cell.angle_beta   90.00
_cell.angle_gamma   90.00
#
_symmetry.space_group_name_H-M   'P 1'
#
loop_
_entity.id
_entity.type
_entity.pdbx_description
1 polymer ?
#
loop_
_entity_poly.entity_id
_entity_poly.type
_entity_poly.pdbx_seq_one_letter_code
_entity_poly.pdbx_strand_id
1 'polypeptide(L)'
;MKSRRKFLKQSILGAGSMAMTPGLFAANAKGKAPKRFIFIHKGNGLLPNTLVPSTLKGVELEKEKRKEAFEVSLDDHELPEWMGALSEHKGEMTILQGLSGKMCTTGHHTWQSSLGAYKANERLSSIKWATVDFELAKLFPSSLEHIELACFPSGGGNSRGNINGIEKGFSARGPQQPNYAFGSPKVAIEELFKSVSGDKESKIQYQLERRLLEFAAMSEGAMAEELRGLEKAKVKNYSDSIESIRERNRKMDAMSDVIRKHAPRLDDKYFADDLNTVDRQIGHAEIALSTLISGMTNVVTLTADELGTIYTGVTDIEKESVNLHDVGHGKPVGKFEALEVREKV
;
A
#
# COMPACT_ATOMS: atom_id res chain seq x y z
N MET A 1 26.17 -18.34 -13.64
CA MET A 1 24.87 -19.01 -13.33
C MET A 1 24.70 -19.47 -11.87
N LYS A 2 25.58 -19.10 -10.92
CA LYS A 2 25.47 -19.54 -9.50
C LYS A 2 24.67 -18.61 -8.57
N SER A 3 24.35 -17.37 -8.97
CA SER A 3 23.81 -16.36 -8.04
C SER A 3 22.28 -16.40 -7.85
N ARG A 4 21.47 -16.50 -8.90
CA ARG A 4 20.01 -16.51 -8.80
C ARG A 4 19.44 -17.67 -7.97
N ARG A 5 19.98 -18.88 -8.15
CA ARG A 5 19.57 -20.04 -7.32
C ARG A 5 20.03 -19.92 -5.87
N LYS A 6 21.14 -19.24 -5.62
CA LYS A 6 21.65 -19.03 -4.26
C LYS A 6 20.86 -17.96 -3.53
N PHE A 7 20.50 -16.86 -4.21
CA PHE A 7 19.62 -15.82 -3.68
C PHE A 7 18.21 -16.37 -3.38
N LEU A 8 17.58 -17.06 -4.35
CA LEU A 8 16.28 -17.68 -4.14
C LEU A 8 16.29 -18.77 -3.07
N LYS A 9 17.36 -19.60 -3.01
CA LYS A 9 17.50 -20.60 -1.94
C LYS A 9 17.74 -19.96 -0.58
N GLN A 10 18.47 -18.88 -0.47
CA GLN A 10 18.67 -18.15 0.78
C GLN A 10 17.39 -17.40 1.22
N SER A 11 16.63 -16.85 0.27
CA SER A 11 15.33 -16.24 0.53
C SER A 11 14.28 -17.27 0.92
N ILE A 12 14.27 -18.46 0.27
CA ILE A 12 13.34 -19.56 0.57
C ILE A 12 13.73 -20.28 1.87
N LEU A 13 15.01 -20.45 2.17
CA LEU A 13 15.46 -21.01 3.45
C LEU A 13 15.21 -20.03 4.61
N GLY A 14 15.34 -18.72 4.37
CA GLY A 14 14.91 -17.69 5.32
C GLY A 14 13.40 -17.70 5.55
N ALA A 15 12.59 -17.83 4.51
CA ALA A 15 11.12 -17.89 4.61
C ALA A 15 10.62 -19.23 5.17
N GLY A 16 11.23 -20.34 4.80
CA GLY A 16 10.83 -21.68 5.26
C GLY A 16 11.12 -21.95 6.74
N SER A 17 12.21 -21.39 7.27
CA SER A 17 12.50 -21.46 8.71
C SER A 17 11.65 -20.50 9.55
N MET A 18 11.09 -19.44 8.94
CA MET A 18 10.17 -18.50 9.60
C MET A 18 8.75 -19.08 9.76
N ALA A 19 8.30 -19.96 8.87
CA ALA A 19 6.96 -20.57 8.95
C ALA A 19 6.75 -21.51 10.15
N MET A 20 7.81 -21.95 10.84
CA MET A 20 7.70 -22.91 11.95
C MET A 20 7.56 -22.30 13.35
N THR A 21 7.73 -21.00 13.54
CA THR A 21 7.61 -20.39 14.89
C THR A 21 7.06 -18.96 14.85
N PRO A 22 5.76 -18.76 14.72
CA PRO A 22 5.17 -17.40 14.77
C PRO A 22 5.45 -16.64 16.07
N GLY A 23 5.70 -17.36 17.18
CA GLY A 23 5.99 -16.75 18.49
C GLY A 23 7.43 -16.30 18.72
N LEU A 24 8.40 -16.77 17.93
CA LEU A 24 9.82 -16.42 18.13
C LEU A 24 10.21 -15.06 17.57
N PHE A 25 9.45 -14.53 16.62
CA PHE A 25 9.72 -13.21 16.04
C PHE A 25 9.01 -12.06 16.78
N ALA A 26 7.97 -12.37 17.56
CA ALA A 26 7.36 -11.43 18.51
C ALA A 26 8.19 -11.25 19.80
N ALA A 27 9.07 -12.20 20.12
CA ALA A 27 10.02 -12.06 21.22
C ALA A 27 11.20 -11.20 20.76
N ASN A 28 11.00 -9.90 20.78
CA ASN A 28 12.02 -8.87 20.62
C ASN A 28 13.40 -9.30 21.12
N ALA A 29 14.36 -9.34 20.24
CA ALA A 29 15.72 -9.01 20.60
C ALA A 29 15.66 -7.61 21.23
N LYS A 30 15.76 -7.51 22.54
CA LYS A 30 15.76 -6.25 23.29
C LYS A 30 16.64 -5.23 22.57
N GLY A 31 16.04 -4.15 22.07
CA GLY A 31 16.74 -2.99 21.55
C GLY A 31 16.79 -2.81 20.02
N LYS A 32 16.24 -3.69 19.18
CA LYS A 32 16.15 -3.44 17.72
C LYS A 32 14.78 -2.88 17.36
N ALA A 33 14.78 -1.78 16.59
CA ALA A 33 13.55 -1.23 16.01
C ALA A 33 12.83 -2.30 15.18
N PRO A 34 11.49 -2.36 15.20
CA PRO A 34 10.74 -3.30 14.38
C PRO A 34 11.00 -3.01 12.89
N LYS A 35 11.04 -4.08 12.09
CA LYS A 35 11.08 -3.92 10.63
C LYS A 35 9.75 -3.35 10.14
N ARG A 36 9.83 -2.38 9.25
CA ARG A 36 8.69 -1.70 8.66
C ARG A 36 8.78 -1.81 7.14
N PHE A 37 7.63 -1.95 6.51
CA PHE A 37 7.52 -2.15 5.07
C PHE A 37 6.53 -1.16 4.48
N ILE A 38 6.90 -0.57 3.36
CA ILE A 38 6.01 0.21 2.54
C ILE A 38 6.02 -0.38 1.13
N PHE A 39 4.84 -0.68 0.60
CA PHE A 39 4.64 -1.10 -0.78
C PHE A 39 4.06 0.08 -1.54
N ILE A 40 4.79 0.60 -2.50
CA ILE A 40 4.30 1.66 -3.38
C ILE A 40 3.90 1.03 -4.70
N HIS A 41 2.61 1.05 -5.00
CA HIS A 41 2.04 0.50 -6.22
C HIS A 41 1.68 1.62 -7.18
N LYS A 42 2.22 1.54 -8.42
CA LYS A 42 1.91 2.45 -9.52
C LYS A 42 1.19 1.66 -10.63
N GLY A 43 -0.13 1.83 -10.72
CA GLY A 43 -0.99 1.03 -11.60
C GLY A 43 -0.75 1.28 -13.08
N ASN A 44 -0.34 2.50 -13.46
CA ASN A 44 0.07 2.82 -14.83
C ASN A 44 1.49 2.34 -15.16
N GLY A 45 2.21 1.80 -14.19
CA GLY A 45 3.54 1.22 -14.34
C GLY A 45 4.63 2.25 -14.69
N LEU A 46 5.85 1.74 -14.79
CA LEU A 46 7.02 2.46 -15.29
C LEU A 46 7.48 1.82 -16.59
N LEU A 47 7.93 2.62 -17.55
CA LEU A 47 8.51 2.09 -18.78
C LEU A 47 9.90 1.52 -18.47
N PRO A 48 10.21 0.26 -18.82
CA PRO A 48 11.50 -0.34 -18.49
C PRO A 48 12.72 0.43 -18.99
N ASN A 49 12.63 1.05 -20.17
CA ASN A 49 13.71 1.85 -20.74
C ASN A 49 14.01 3.12 -19.95
N THR A 50 13.08 3.66 -19.19
CA THR A 50 13.31 4.85 -18.34
C THR A 50 14.04 4.53 -17.04
N LEU A 51 14.20 3.24 -16.73
CA LEU A 51 14.93 2.75 -15.55
C LEU A 51 16.36 2.31 -15.89
N VAL A 52 16.75 2.32 -17.17
CA VAL A 52 18.08 1.91 -17.63
C VAL A 52 19.05 3.06 -17.44
N PRO A 53 20.17 2.87 -16.70
CA PRO A 53 21.18 3.91 -16.58
C PRO A 53 21.75 4.32 -17.94
N SER A 54 21.81 5.61 -18.22
CA SER A 54 22.36 6.15 -19.47
C SER A 54 23.87 5.88 -19.63
N THR A 55 24.53 5.54 -18.53
CA THR A 55 25.96 5.28 -18.44
C THR A 55 26.35 3.81 -18.71
N LEU A 56 25.38 2.92 -19.02
CA LEU A 56 25.68 1.55 -19.43
C LEU A 56 26.57 1.52 -20.67
N LYS A 57 27.61 0.67 -20.66
CA LYS A 57 28.61 0.55 -21.74
C LYS A 57 28.94 -0.91 -22.01
N GLY A 58 29.60 -1.12 -23.16
CA GLY A 58 30.21 -2.42 -23.48
C GLY A 58 29.24 -3.59 -23.41
N VAL A 59 29.63 -4.62 -22.69
CA VAL A 59 28.89 -5.91 -22.62
C VAL A 59 27.52 -5.75 -21.98
N GLU A 60 27.40 -4.93 -20.96
CA GLU A 60 26.13 -4.68 -20.25
C GLU A 60 25.11 -4.00 -21.18
N LEU A 61 25.55 -2.99 -21.95
CA LEU A 61 24.69 -2.31 -22.93
C LEU A 61 24.24 -3.28 -24.05
N GLU A 62 25.12 -4.16 -24.51
CA GLU A 62 24.76 -5.17 -25.53
C GLU A 62 23.78 -6.23 -24.97
N LYS A 63 23.93 -6.61 -23.71
CA LYS A 63 22.95 -7.49 -23.04
C LYS A 63 21.58 -6.81 -22.88
N GLU A 64 21.54 -5.52 -22.51
CA GLU A 64 20.30 -4.76 -22.44
C GLU A 64 19.59 -4.71 -23.80
N LYS A 65 20.32 -4.40 -24.87
CA LYS A 65 19.77 -4.39 -26.24
C LYS A 65 19.18 -5.75 -26.64
N ARG A 66 19.84 -6.84 -26.26
CA ARG A 66 19.40 -8.21 -26.54
C ARG A 66 18.38 -8.77 -25.53
N LYS A 67 18.01 -7.99 -24.51
CA LYS A 67 17.15 -8.42 -23.41
C LYS A 67 17.66 -9.65 -22.67
N GLU A 68 18.97 -9.78 -22.57
CA GLU A 68 19.64 -10.80 -21.79
C GLU A 68 19.71 -10.40 -20.32
N ALA A 69 19.75 -11.38 -19.41
CA ALA A 69 19.89 -11.09 -18.00
C ALA A 69 21.33 -10.68 -17.65
N PHE A 70 21.46 -9.58 -16.92
CA PHE A 70 22.73 -9.09 -16.38
C PHE A 70 22.49 -8.40 -15.02
N GLU A 71 23.58 -8.07 -14.36
CA GLU A 71 23.58 -7.36 -13.07
C GLU A 71 24.73 -6.36 -13.11
N VAL A 72 24.47 -5.15 -12.66
CA VAL A 72 25.49 -4.08 -12.51
C VAL A 72 25.33 -3.42 -11.16
N SER A 73 26.41 -2.86 -10.63
CA SER A 73 26.37 -2.00 -9.46
C SER A 73 25.78 -0.64 -9.82
N LEU A 74 24.82 -0.16 -9.05
CA LEU A 74 24.34 1.20 -9.21
C LEU A 74 25.41 2.25 -8.85
N ASP A 75 26.42 1.88 -8.05
CA ASP A 75 27.52 2.79 -7.68
C ASP A 75 28.31 3.28 -8.90
N ASP A 76 28.43 2.43 -9.92
CA ASP A 76 29.16 2.72 -11.16
C ASP A 76 28.32 3.50 -12.19
N HIS A 77 27.05 3.80 -11.87
CA HIS A 77 26.12 4.41 -12.82
C HIS A 77 25.37 5.59 -12.19
N GLU A 78 24.95 6.53 -13.01
CA GLU A 78 24.04 7.59 -12.64
C GLU A 78 22.59 7.11 -12.78
N LEU A 79 21.73 7.50 -11.82
CA LEU A 79 20.31 7.29 -11.95
C LEU A 79 19.73 8.17 -13.07
N PRO A 80 18.65 7.75 -13.73
CA PRO A 80 17.91 8.63 -14.64
C PRO A 80 17.54 9.95 -13.97
N GLU A 81 17.49 11.04 -14.72
CA GLU A 81 17.25 12.38 -14.19
C GLU A 81 15.98 12.47 -13.33
N TRP A 82 14.91 11.85 -13.77
CA TRP A 82 13.64 11.83 -13.04
C TRP A 82 13.72 11.10 -11.67
N MET A 83 14.74 10.28 -11.45
CA MET A 83 15.04 9.63 -10.17
C MET A 83 16.04 10.44 -9.32
N GLY A 84 16.37 11.65 -9.71
CA GLY A 84 17.41 12.47 -9.06
C GLY A 84 17.20 12.65 -7.55
N ALA A 85 15.95 12.76 -7.09
CA ALA A 85 15.61 12.85 -5.67
C ALA A 85 16.02 11.60 -4.86
N LEU A 86 16.28 10.47 -5.52
CA LEU A 86 16.71 9.21 -4.88
C LEU A 86 18.24 9.01 -4.91
N SER A 87 19.00 9.95 -5.46
CA SER A 87 20.45 9.80 -5.67
C SER A 87 21.22 9.60 -4.36
N GLU A 88 20.80 10.23 -3.27
CA GLU A 88 21.43 10.05 -1.95
C GLU A 88 21.17 8.67 -1.34
N HIS A 89 20.14 7.96 -1.80
CA HIS A 89 19.78 6.61 -1.36
C HIS A 89 20.27 5.52 -2.31
N LYS A 90 21.01 5.86 -3.36
CA LYS A 90 21.45 4.95 -4.43
C LYS A 90 22.12 3.68 -3.87
N GLY A 91 22.97 3.82 -2.86
CA GLY A 91 23.66 2.68 -2.21
C GLY A 91 22.73 1.71 -1.45
N GLU A 92 21.47 2.11 -1.20
CA GLU A 92 20.46 1.30 -0.51
C GLU A 92 19.40 0.76 -1.50
N MET A 93 19.55 1.06 -2.80
CA MET A 93 18.55 0.72 -3.82
C MET A 93 18.91 -0.55 -4.58
N THR A 94 17.87 -1.24 -5.04
CA THR A 94 17.96 -2.32 -6.02
C THR A 94 16.86 -2.15 -7.05
N ILE A 95 17.22 -2.02 -8.33
CA ILE A 95 16.27 -1.92 -9.43
C ILE A 95 16.17 -3.29 -10.12
N LEU A 96 14.98 -3.89 -10.10
CA LEU A 96 14.70 -5.16 -10.72
C LEU A 96 13.81 -4.96 -11.95
N GLN A 97 14.27 -5.41 -13.10
CA GLN A 97 13.52 -5.33 -14.36
C GLN A 97 13.26 -6.72 -14.94
N GLY A 98 12.34 -6.82 -15.87
CA GLY A 98 12.05 -8.04 -16.60
C GLY A 98 11.50 -9.19 -15.74
N LEU A 99 10.88 -8.88 -14.61
CA LEU A 99 10.21 -9.88 -13.80
C LEU A 99 8.93 -10.38 -14.51
N SER A 100 8.78 -11.71 -14.60
CA SER A 100 7.61 -12.33 -15.22
C SER A 100 6.43 -12.32 -14.26
N GLY A 101 5.35 -11.69 -14.66
CA GLY A 101 4.07 -11.73 -13.96
C GLY A 101 3.22 -12.93 -14.38
N LYS A 102 3.57 -14.16 -14.01
CA LYS A 102 2.81 -15.36 -14.38
C LYS A 102 1.34 -15.34 -13.92
N MET A 103 1.06 -14.57 -12.89
CA MET A 103 -0.29 -14.36 -12.35
C MET A 103 -1.06 -13.26 -13.09
N CYS A 104 -0.38 -12.51 -13.94
CA CYS A 104 -0.97 -11.45 -14.75
C CYS A 104 -1.26 -11.94 -16.16
N THR A 105 -2.29 -11.40 -16.78
CA THR A 105 -2.54 -11.50 -18.22
C THR A 105 -2.11 -10.20 -18.90
N THR A 106 -1.96 -10.21 -20.20
CA THR A 106 -1.74 -9.00 -20.98
C THR A 106 -3.01 -8.12 -20.99
N GLY A 107 -2.83 -6.81 -21.02
CA GLY A 107 -3.91 -5.83 -21.13
C GLY A 107 -4.15 -4.99 -19.89
N HIS A 108 -5.24 -4.27 -19.87
CA HIS A 108 -5.55 -3.20 -18.93
C HIS A 108 -5.83 -3.64 -17.47
N HIS A 109 -5.86 -4.94 -17.19
CA HIS A 109 -6.19 -5.47 -15.87
C HIS A 109 -5.04 -6.19 -15.18
N THR A 110 -3.82 -6.11 -15.72
CA THR A 110 -2.66 -6.83 -15.20
C THR A 110 -2.17 -6.30 -13.86
N TRP A 111 -2.39 -5.03 -13.59
CA TRP A 111 -2.00 -4.34 -12.37
C TRP A 111 -2.70 -4.87 -11.10
N GLN A 112 -3.90 -5.45 -11.21
CA GLN A 112 -4.66 -5.97 -10.07
C GLN A 112 -4.02 -7.16 -9.36
N SER A 113 -3.08 -7.84 -10.00
CA SER A 113 -2.38 -9.00 -9.42
C SER A 113 -0.93 -8.72 -9.04
N SER A 114 -0.50 -7.46 -9.02
CA SER A 114 0.89 -7.08 -8.74
C SER A 114 1.37 -7.54 -7.35
N LEU A 115 0.49 -7.60 -6.37
CA LEU A 115 0.79 -8.11 -5.02
C LEU A 115 0.53 -9.61 -4.87
N GLY A 116 0.24 -10.34 -5.94
CA GLY A 116 0.19 -11.78 -5.97
C GLY A 116 -1.09 -12.45 -5.46
N ALA A 117 -2.19 -11.69 -5.26
CA ALA A 117 -3.42 -12.23 -4.66
C ALA A 117 -4.18 -13.20 -5.55
N TYR A 118 -4.11 -13.04 -6.86
CA TYR A 118 -4.92 -13.82 -7.81
C TYR A 118 -4.46 -13.58 -9.24
N LYS A 119 -4.82 -14.50 -10.13
CA LYS A 119 -4.63 -14.31 -11.55
C LYS A 119 -5.69 -13.33 -12.06
N ALA A 120 -5.28 -12.11 -12.36
CA ALA A 120 -6.15 -11.11 -12.93
C ALA A 120 -6.17 -11.26 -14.45
N ASN A 121 -7.22 -11.83 -14.99
CA ASN A 121 -7.56 -11.77 -16.40
C ASN A 121 -8.76 -10.86 -16.64
N GLU A 122 -9.43 -10.47 -15.58
CA GLU A 122 -10.58 -9.56 -15.59
C GLU A 122 -10.64 -8.81 -14.26
N ARG A 123 -11.27 -7.65 -14.25
CA ARG A 123 -11.48 -6.82 -13.08
C ARG A 123 -12.21 -7.53 -11.92
N LEU A 124 -12.99 -8.55 -12.26
CA LEU A 124 -13.81 -9.32 -11.32
C LEU A 124 -13.19 -10.66 -10.93
N SER A 125 -11.94 -10.92 -11.30
CA SER A 125 -11.26 -12.15 -10.88
C SER A 125 -11.34 -12.32 -9.36
N SER A 126 -11.73 -13.50 -8.92
CA SER A 126 -11.86 -13.79 -7.49
C SER A 126 -10.49 -13.87 -6.82
N ILE A 127 -10.38 -13.29 -5.64
CA ILE A 127 -9.18 -13.37 -4.80
C ILE A 127 -8.98 -14.83 -4.36
N LYS A 128 -7.79 -15.38 -4.61
CA LYS A 128 -7.46 -16.79 -4.35
C LYS A 128 -6.69 -17.00 -3.05
N TRP A 129 -5.87 -16.02 -2.64
CA TRP A 129 -5.03 -16.07 -1.45
C TRP A 129 -4.70 -14.66 -0.96
N ALA A 130 -3.97 -14.56 0.14
CA ALA A 130 -3.52 -13.28 0.66
C ALA A 130 -2.45 -12.65 -0.26
N THR A 131 -2.37 -11.34 -0.24
CA THR A 131 -1.28 -10.59 -0.88
C THR A 131 0.00 -10.64 -0.04
N VAL A 132 1.15 -10.38 -0.67
CA VAL A 132 2.46 -10.46 -0.03
C VAL A 132 2.60 -9.48 1.16
N ASP A 133 2.01 -8.32 1.07
CA ASP A 133 1.99 -7.30 2.14
C ASP A 133 1.20 -7.79 3.36
N PHE A 134 0.05 -8.46 3.16
CA PHE A 134 -0.69 -9.10 4.24
C PHE A 134 0.04 -10.28 4.87
N GLU A 135 0.74 -11.09 4.08
CA GLU A 135 1.58 -12.15 4.64
C GLU A 135 2.72 -11.57 5.48
N LEU A 136 3.31 -10.44 5.07
CA LEU A 136 4.29 -9.73 5.88
C LEU A 136 3.67 -9.13 7.15
N ALA A 137 2.47 -8.59 7.07
CA ALA A 137 1.78 -8.05 8.24
C ALA A 137 1.54 -9.12 9.32
N LYS A 138 1.24 -10.37 8.93
CA LYS A 138 1.14 -11.50 9.87
C LYS A 138 2.48 -11.86 10.52
N LEU A 139 3.59 -11.71 9.78
CA LEU A 139 4.95 -11.98 10.30
C LEU A 139 5.46 -10.84 11.20
N PHE A 140 4.99 -9.63 11.01
CA PHE A 140 5.37 -8.43 11.76
C PHE A 140 4.14 -7.75 12.37
N PRO A 141 3.49 -8.39 13.35
CA PRO A 141 2.22 -7.92 13.89
C PRO A 141 2.34 -6.55 14.57
N SER A 142 1.29 -5.77 14.46
CA SER A 142 1.15 -4.42 15.01
C SER A 142 -0.31 -4.15 15.43
N SER A 143 -0.58 -2.98 16.02
CA SER A 143 -1.92 -2.65 16.48
C SER A 143 -2.95 -2.58 15.36
N LEU A 144 -2.58 -2.00 14.23
CA LEU A 144 -3.28 -2.08 12.96
C LEU A 144 -2.49 -3.02 12.05
N GLU A 145 -3.03 -4.18 11.77
CA GLU A 145 -2.34 -5.25 11.03
C GLU A 145 -1.71 -4.72 9.73
N HIS A 146 -2.49 -3.96 8.96
CA HIS A 146 -2.10 -3.41 7.67
C HIS A 146 -2.91 -2.14 7.38
N ILE A 147 -2.28 -1.16 6.75
CA ILE A 147 -2.95 0.07 6.28
C ILE A 147 -2.78 0.16 4.77
N GLU A 148 -3.87 0.47 4.08
CA GLU A 148 -3.85 0.72 2.64
C GLU A 148 -4.41 2.10 2.33
N LEU A 149 -3.63 2.87 1.58
CA LEU A 149 -3.93 4.23 1.12
C LEU A 149 -3.90 4.23 -0.41
N ALA A 150 -4.87 4.83 -1.07
CA ALA A 150 -4.95 4.74 -2.52
C ALA A 150 -5.49 6.01 -3.17
N CYS A 151 -4.84 6.45 -4.26
CA CYS A 151 -5.41 7.40 -5.19
C CYS A 151 -6.29 6.65 -6.19
N PHE A 152 -7.59 6.60 -5.93
CA PHE A 152 -8.55 5.95 -6.81
C PHE A 152 -8.75 6.74 -8.10
N PRO A 153 -9.05 6.06 -9.23
CA PRO A 153 -9.33 6.73 -10.49
C PRO A 153 -10.58 7.60 -10.38
N SER A 154 -10.49 8.81 -10.93
CA SER A 154 -11.57 9.78 -10.99
C SER A 154 -12.13 9.87 -12.41
N GLY A 155 -13.41 9.57 -12.58
CA GLY A 155 -14.11 9.70 -13.85
C GLY A 155 -13.94 8.51 -14.81
N GLY A 156 -14.82 8.44 -15.81
CA GLY A 156 -14.81 7.38 -16.82
C GLY A 156 -15.37 6.03 -16.36
N GLY A 157 -15.41 5.05 -17.25
CA GLY A 157 -16.00 3.71 -17.00
C GLY A 157 -15.27 2.84 -15.98
N ASN A 158 -14.09 3.25 -15.54
CA ASN A 158 -13.28 2.56 -14.54
C ASN A 158 -13.24 3.31 -13.19
N SER A 159 -13.95 4.44 -13.06
CA SER A 159 -13.98 5.16 -11.80
C SER A 159 -14.63 4.32 -10.70
N ARG A 160 -14.07 4.39 -9.50
CA ARG A 160 -14.73 3.89 -8.29
C ARG A 160 -15.76 4.91 -7.83
N GLY A 161 -16.80 4.45 -7.18
CA GLY A 161 -17.93 5.29 -6.82
C GLY A 161 -17.59 6.46 -5.89
N ASN A 162 -16.60 6.30 -5.02
CA ASN A 162 -16.23 7.31 -4.04
C ASN A 162 -14.71 7.41 -3.90
N ILE A 163 -14.10 8.36 -4.61
CA ILE A 163 -12.66 8.61 -4.55
C ILE A 163 -12.20 9.21 -3.22
N ASN A 164 -13.12 9.78 -2.45
CA ASN A 164 -12.86 10.41 -1.15
C ASN A 164 -13.29 9.52 0.02
N GLY A 165 -13.74 8.31 -0.25
CA GLY A 165 -14.20 7.38 0.78
C GLY A 165 -13.23 6.24 1.07
N ILE A 166 -13.79 5.15 1.54
CA ILE A 166 -13.10 3.88 1.77
C ILE A 166 -13.63 2.89 0.73
N GLU A 167 -12.74 2.37 -0.08
CA GLU A 167 -13.07 1.48 -1.19
C GLU A 167 -12.20 0.22 -1.17
N LYS A 168 -12.61 -0.80 -1.92
CA LYS A 168 -11.82 -2.01 -2.08
C LYS A 168 -10.45 -1.67 -2.67
N GLY A 169 -9.39 -2.03 -1.94
CA GLY A 169 -8.00 -1.82 -2.33
C GLY A 169 -7.43 -2.91 -3.24
N PHE A 170 -6.11 -2.95 -3.33
CA PHE A 170 -5.33 -3.96 -4.05
C PHE A 170 -4.96 -5.15 -3.18
N SER A 171 -4.85 -4.92 -1.88
CA SER A 171 -4.44 -5.91 -0.90
C SER A 171 -5.58 -6.86 -0.55
N ALA A 172 -5.22 -8.05 -0.09
CA ALA A 172 -6.18 -9.04 0.35
C ALA A 172 -5.65 -9.85 1.53
N ARG A 173 -6.52 -10.10 2.50
CA ARG A 173 -6.21 -10.88 3.71
C ARG A 173 -6.18 -12.38 3.46
N GLY A 174 -6.89 -12.84 2.44
CA GLY A 174 -7.04 -14.24 2.10
C GLY A 174 -8.08 -14.43 0.99
N PRO A 175 -8.46 -15.69 0.71
CA PRO A 175 -9.46 -15.99 -0.31
C PRO A 175 -10.76 -15.25 -0.07
N GLN A 176 -11.23 -14.50 -1.08
CA GLN A 176 -12.46 -13.70 -1.04
C GLN A 176 -12.49 -12.61 0.06
N GLN A 177 -11.32 -12.26 0.62
CA GLN A 177 -11.20 -11.26 1.67
C GLN A 177 -10.39 -10.04 1.19
N PRO A 178 -10.98 -9.15 0.38
CA PRO A 178 -10.29 -7.94 -0.05
C PRO A 178 -10.02 -7.04 1.16
N ASN A 179 -8.93 -6.30 1.11
CA ASN A 179 -8.72 -5.18 1.99
C ASN A 179 -9.42 -3.94 1.45
N TYR A 180 -9.56 -2.94 2.31
CA TYR A 180 -10.11 -1.64 1.97
C TYR A 180 -9.06 -0.57 2.17
N ALA A 181 -9.03 0.38 1.23
CA ALA A 181 -8.09 1.48 1.19
C ALA A 181 -8.79 2.82 1.43
N PHE A 182 -8.10 3.73 2.08
CA PHE A 182 -8.55 5.11 2.24
C PHE A 182 -8.28 5.90 0.96
N GLY A 183 -9.30 6.50 0.38
CA GLY A 183 -9.23 7.27 -0.85
C GLY A 183 -8.80 8.72 -0.67
N SER A 184 -8.87 9.28 0.53
CA SER A 184 -8.44 10.65 0.80
C SER A 184 -7.66 10.78 2.12
N PRO A 185 -6.73 11.75 2.21
CA PRO A 185 -6.04 12.07 3.45
C PRO A 185 -6.99 12.43 4.59
N LYS A 186 -8.06 13.20 4.31
CA LYS A 186 -9.10 13.56 5.27
C LYS A 186 -9.67 12.34 5.97
N VAL A 187 -10.25 11.41 5.22
CA VAL A 187 -10.87 10.19 5.77
C VAL A 187 -9.85 9.32 6.49
N ALA A 188 -8.63 9.22 5.94
CA ALA A 188 -7.57 8.45 6.58
C ALA A 188 -7.19 9.02 7.96
N ILE A 189 -7.08 10.35 8.09
CA ILE A 189 -6.77 11.00 9.36
C ILE A 189 -7.94 10.83 10.34
N GLU A 190 -9.15 11.10 9.90
CA GLU A 190 -10.37 10.98 10.73
C GLU A 190 -10.51 9.56 11.30
N GLU A 191 -10.17 8.52 10.54
CA GLU A 191 -10.27 7.15 10.99
C GLU A 191 -9.05 6.65 11.79
N LEU A 192 -7.85 6.94 11.34
CA LEU A 192 -6.63 6.38 11.92
C LEU A 192 -6.18 7.14 13.18
N PHE A 193 -6.39 8.46 13.23
CA PHE A 193 -5.90 9.31 14.31
C PHE A 193 -7.00 9.85 15.23
N LYS A 194 -8.25 9.38 15.10
CA LYS A 194 -9.38 9.81 15.91
C LYS A 194 -9.14 9.67 17.43
N SER A 195 -8.40 8.67 17.86
CA SER A 195 -8.05 8.45 19.27
C SER A 195 -7.23 9.59 19.89
N VAL A 196 -6.47 10.32 19.07
CA VAL A 196 -5.59 11.41 19.50
C VAL A 196 -6.02 12.77 18.95
N SER A 197 -7.15 12.84 18.26
CA SER A 197 -7.67 14.08 17.69
C SER A 197 -7.75 15.19 18.74
N GLY A 198 -7.39 16.41 18.35
CA GLY A 198 -7.60 17.62 19.16
C GLY A 198 -9.06 18.07 19.17
N ASP A 199 -9.82 17.68 18.14
CA ASP A 199 -11.19 18.06 17.94
C ASP A 199 -12.15 17.43 18.95
N LYS A 200 -13.09 18.25 19.48
CA LYS A 200 -14.05 17.81 20.50
C LYS A 200 -15.06 16.82 19.94
N GLU A 201 -15.52 17.01 18.72
CA GLU A 201 -16.54 16.16 18.09
C GLU A 201 -15.97 14.78 17.78
N SER A 202 -14.78 14.72 17.20
CA SER A 202 -14.03 13.47 16.96
C SER A 202 -13.80 12.67 18.25
N LYS A 203 -13.49 13.34 19.35
CA LYS A 203 -13.35 12.69 20.67
C LYS A 203 -14.66 12.10 21.17
N ILE A 204 -15.76 12.84 21.05
CA ILE A 204 -17.10 12.36 21.45
C ILE A 204 -17.46 11.14 20.60
N GLN A 205 -17.29 11.23 19.28
CA GLN A 205 -17.57 10.13 18.36
C GLN A 205 -16.76 8.87 18.71
N TYR A 206 -15.46 9.01 18.94
CA TYR A 206 -14.60 7.91 19.35
C TYR A 206 -15.03 7.25 20.65
N GLN A 207 -15.45 8.06 21.65
CA GLN A 207 -15.97 7.54 22.92
C GLN A 207 -17.31 6.81 22.75
N LEU A 208 -18.21 7.32 21.89
CA LEU A 208 -19.48 6.66 21.59
C LEU A 208 -19.27 5.31 20.90
N GLU A 209 -18.38 5.24 19.91
CA GLU A 209 -18.04 3.98 19.25
C GLU A 209 -17.50 2.94 20.24
N ARG A 210 -16.67 3.36 21.17
CA ARG A 210 -16.16 2.46 22.24
C ARG A 210 -17.27 1.94 23.14
N ARG A 211 -18.17 2.81 23.59
CA ARG A 211 -19.31 2.40 24.42
C ARG A 211 -20.24 1.44 23.68
N LEU A 212 -20.47 1.66 22.38
CA LEU A 212 -21.27 0.74 21.58
C LEU A 212 -20.61 -0.64 21.46
N LEU A 213 -19.29 -0.70 21.28
CA LEU A 213 -18.54 -1.96 21.26
C LEU A 213 -18.58 -2.69 22.62
N GLU A 214 -18.47 -1.95 23.72
CA GLU A 214 -18.62 -2.52 25.06
C GLU A 214 -20.02 -3.08 25.28
N PHE A 215 -21.05 -2.33 24.90
CA PHE A 215 -22.44 -2.78 24.99
C PHE A 215 -22.70 -4.02 24.13
N ALA A 216 -22.20 -4.03 22.88
CA ALA A 216 -22.31 -5.19 22.00
C ALA A 216 -21.66 -6.44 22.62
N ALA A 217 -20.43 -6.31 23.15
CA ALA A 217 -19.73 -7.42 23.80
C ALA A 217 -20.48 -7.98 25.01
N MET A 218 -21.12 -7.12 25.82
CA MET A 218 -21.92 -7.54 26.97
C MET A 218 -23.20 -8.27 26.54
N SER A 219 -23.86 -7.80 25.49
CA SER A 219 -25.12 -8.36 24.98
C SER A 219 -24.94 -9.76 24.38
N GLU A 220 -23.79 -10.03 23.79
CA GLU A 220 -23.49 -11.30 23.12
C GLU A 220 -23.30 -12.47 24.09
N GLY A 221 -22.69 -12.24 25.25
CA GLY A 221 -22.50 -13.28 26.25
C GLY A 221 -23.82 -13.95 26.64
N ALA A 222 -24.86 -13.14 26.83
CA ALA A 222 -26.20 -13.64 27.15
C ALA A 222 -26.84 -14.41 25.97
N MET A 223 -26.69 -13.91 24.73
CA MET A 223 -27.25 -14.58 23.54
C MET A 223 -26.54 -15.88 23.21
N ALA A 224 -25.22 -15.97 23.41
CA ALA A 224 -24.45 -17.16 23.08
C ALA A 224 -24.78 -18.38 23.95
N GLU A 225 -25.31 -18.17 25.15
CA GLU A 225 -25.71 -19.26 26.05
C GLU A 225 -27.01 -19.93 25.59
N GLU A 226 -27.88 -19.21 24.91
CA GLU A 226 -29.21 -19.71 24.47
C GLU A 226 -29.15 -20.38 23.09
N LEU A 227 -28.11 -20.15 22.29
CA LEU A 227 -28.00 -20.63 20.91
C LEU A 227 -27.26 -21.96 20.79
N ARG A 228 -27.60 -22.74 19.75
CA ARG A 228 -26.97 -24.04 19.46
C ARG A 228 -26.57 -24.15 17.99
N GLY A 229 -25.62 -25.06 17.69
CA GLY A 229 -25.22 -25.40 16.32
C GLY A 229 -24.62 -24.22 15.54
N LEU A 230 -25.04 -24.04 14.28
CA LEU A 230 -24.52 -23.02 13.37
C LEU A 230 -24.78 -21.58 13.85
N GLU A 231 -25.88 -21.33 14.52
CA GLU A 231 -26.20 -20.00 15.05
C GLU A 231 -25.23 -19.59 16.15
N LYS A 232 -24.90 -20.53 17.05
CA LYS A 232 -23.88 -20.32 18.08
C LYS A 232 -22.50 -20.01 17.47
N ALA A 233 -22.13 -20.72 16.39
CA ALA A 233 -20.87 -20.47 15.69
C ALA A 233 -20.81 -19.06 15.05
N LYS A 234 -21.92 -18.60 14.46
CA LYS A 234 -22.02 -17.23 13.91
C LYS A 234 -21.87 -16.16 14.97
N VAL A 235 -22.57 -16.30 16.09
CA VAL A 235 -22.50 -15.37 17.22
C VAL A 235 -21.09 -15.36 17.80
N LYS A 236 -20.46 -16.52 17.96
CA LYS A 236 -19.08 -16.61 18.41
C LYS A 236 -18.11 -15.87 17.46
N ASN A 237 -18.21 -16.05 16.15
CA ASN A 237 -17.36 -15.34 15.19
C ASN A 237 -17.57 -13.83 15.26
N TYR A 238 -18.79 -13.39 15.51
CA TYR A 238 -19.10 -11.97 15.71
C TYR A 238 -18.47 -11.45 17.00
N SER A 239 -18.60 -12.20 18.11
CA SER A 239 -17.99 -11.90 19.39
C SER A 239 -16.46 -11.80 19.28
N ASP A 240 -15.81 -12.77 18.64
CA ASP A 240 -14.35 -12.77 18.42
C ASP A 240 -13.93 -11.51 17.62
N SER A 241 -14.76 -11.07 16.66
CA SER A 241 -14.51 -9.84 15.88
C SER A 241 -14.62 -8.59 16.75
N ILE A 242 -15.64 -8.47 17.60
CA ILE A 242 -15.78 -7.35 18.53
C ILE A 242 -14.61 -7.29 19.50
N GLU A 243 -14.22 -8.42 20.09
CA GLU A 243 -13.10 -8.46 21.03
C GLU A 243 -11.77 -8.08 20.34
N SER A 244 -11.58 -8.49 19.10
CA SER A 244 -10.43 -8.07 18.28
C SER A 244 -10.38 -6.54 18.11
N ILE A 245 -11.54 -5.90 17.85
CA ILE A 245 -11.62 -4.44 17.73
C ILE A 245 -11.35 -3.76 19.08
N ARG A 246 -11.90 -4.29 20.17
CA ARG A 246 -11.66 -3.77 21.52
C ARG A 246 -10.18 -3.86 21.92
N GLU A 247 -9.53 -4.97 21.64
CA GLU A 247 -8.10 -5.16 21.90
C GLU A 247 -7.25 -4.20 21.07
N ARG A 248 -7.59 -4.01 19.80
CA ARG A 248 -6.95 -3.01 18.94
C ARG A 248 -7.07 -1.60 19.54
N ASN A 249 -8.29 -1.21 19.98
CA ASN A 249 -8.53 0.09 20.57
C ASN A 249 -7.74 0.29 21.87
N ARG A 250 -7.64 -0.74 22.71
CA ARG A 250 -6.80 -0.71 23.93
C ARG A 250 -5.32 -0.48 23.60
N LYS A 251 -4.79 -1.16 22.59
CA LYS A 251 -3.40 -0.96 22.12
C LYS A 251 -3.19 0.46 21.58
N MET A 252 -4.13 0.97 20.80
CA MET A 252 -4.07 2.34 20.27
C MET A 252 -4.09 3.38 21.40
N ASP A 253 -4.92 3.20 22.42
CA ASP A 253 -4.96 4.08 23.58
C ASP A 253 -3.64 4.06 24.36
N ALA A 254 -3.07 2.87 24.57
CA ALA A 254 -1.79 2.71 25.24
C ALA A 254 -0.62 3.41 24.49
N MET A 255 -0.77 3.61 23.18
CA MET A 255 0.19 4.27 22.31
C MET A 255 -0.16 5.74 22.04
N SER A 256 -1.20 6.29 22.66
CA SER A 256 -1.78 7.60 22.29
C SER A 256 -0.76 8.74 22.31
N ASP A 257 0.20 8.76 23.24
CA ASP A 257 1.22 9.81 23.32
C ASP A 257 2.22 9.72 22.15
N VAL A 258 2.61 8.51 21.77
CA VAL A 258 3.50 8.29 20.63
C VAL A 258 2.77 8.62 19.32
N ILE A 259 1.51 8.20 19.20
CA ILE A 259 0.67 8.51 18.03
C ILE A 259 0.52 10.03 17.91
N ARG A 260 0.18 10.73 18.98
CA ARG A 260 0.04 12.20 19.00
C ARG A 260 1.34 12.90 18.61
N LYS A 261 2.47 12.43 19.10
CA LYS A 261 3.78 12.98 18.78
C LYS A 261 4.11 12.91 17.29
N HIS A 262 3.69 11.84 16.62
CA HIS A 262 3.99 11.54 15.22
C HIS A 262 2.78 11.67 14.30
N ALA A 263 1.65 12.17 14.78
CA ALA A 263 0.48 12.45 13.94
C ALA A 263 0.86 13.41 12.79
N PRO A 264 0.33 13.17 11.58
CA PRO A 264 0.67 13.99 10.42
C PRO A 264 0.20 15.43 10.66
N ARG A 265 1.03 16.38 10.26
CA ARG A 265 0.72 17.82 10.31
C ARG A 265 0.44 18.27 8.88
N LEU A 266 -0.79 18.07 8.45
CA LEU A 266 -1.24 18.46 7.12
C LEU A 266 -1.94 19.82 7.18
N ASP A 267 -1.67 20.66 6.18
CA ASP A 267 -2.35 21.93 5.99
C ASP A 267 -3.82 21.71 5.61
N ASP A 268 -4.67 22.72 5.78
CA ASP A 268 -6.11 22.65 5.52
C ASP A 268 -6.45 22.21 4.08
N LYS A 269 -5.57 22.51 3.11
CA LYS A 269 -5.75 22.08 1.72
C LYS A 269 -5.91 20.56 1.55
N TYR A 270 -5.27 19.76 2.42
CA TYR A 270 -5.33 18.30 2.34
C TYR A 270 -6.67 17.70 2.82
N PHE A 271 -7.53 18.53 3.39
CA PHE A 271 -8.87 18.14 3.84
C PHE A 271 -9.97 18.52 2.83
N ALA A 272 -9.61 19.12 1.68
CA ALA A 272 -10.56 19.46 0.64
C ALA A 272 -11.06 18.21 -0.11
N ASP A 273 -12.35 18.20 -0.46
CA ASP A 273 -12.96 17.09 -1.19
C ASP A 273 -12.53 17.06 -2.67
N ASP A 274 -12.11 18.21 -3.22
CA ASP A 274 -11.60 18.41 -4.58
C ASP A 274 -10.06 18.38 -4.66
N LEU A 275 -9.41 17.80 -3.67
CA LEU A 275 -7.96 17.67 -3.58
C LEU A 275 -7.39 17.07 -4.87
N ASN A 276 -6.41 17.74 -5.48
CA ASN A 276 -5.75 17.25 -6.68
C ASN A 276 -4.94 15.97 -6.42
N THR A 277 -4.60 15.25 -7.48
CA THR A 277 -3.98 13.92 -7.37
C THR A 277 -2.60 13.97 -6.72
N VAL A 278 -1.77 14.96 -7.06
CA VAL A 278 -0.41 15.10 -6.50
C VAL A 278 -0.46 15.40 -5.00
N ASP A 279 -1.27 16.37 -4.58
CA ASP A 279 -1.43 16.67 -3.16
C ASP A 279 -2.03 15.48 -2.39
N ARG A 280 -2.95 14.71 -3.01
CA ARG A 280 -3.48 13.47 -2.41
C ARG A 280 -2.38 12.44 -2.17
N GLN A 281 -1.48 12.24 -3.12
CA GLN A 281 -0.33 11.34 -2.95
C GLN A 281 0.59 11.81 -1.83
N ILE A 282 0.89 13.11 -1.77
CA ILE A 282 1.72 13.70 -0.72
C ILE A 282 1.06 13.49 0.66
N GLY A 283 -0.23 13.81 0.79
CA GLY A 283 -0.97 13.59 2.04
C GLY A 283 -0.99 12.13 2.48
N HIS A 284 -1.16 11.20 1.55
CA HIS A 284 -1.10 9.75 1.84
C HIS A 284 0.31 9.32 2.26
N ALA A 285 1.37 9.86 1.64
CA ALA A 285 2.74 9.55 2.03
C ALA A 285 3.03 10.01 3.46
N GLU A 286 2.62 11.21 3.84
CA GLU A 286 2.74 11.73 5.22
C GLU A 286 1.98 10.86 6.24
N ILE A 287 0.77 10.42 5.90
CA ILE A 287 -0.01 9.52 6.75
C ILE A 287 0.67 8.15 6.88
N ALA A 288 1.17 7.59 5.77
CA ALA A 288 1.91 6.33 5.76
C ALA A 288 3.12 6.39 6.67
N LEU A 289 3.95 7.43 6.55
CA LEU A 289 5.12 7.65 7.41
C LEU A 289 4.72 7.80 8.88
N SER A 290 3.71 8.60 9.17
CA SER A 290 3.21 8.82 10.54
C SER A 290 2.74 7.53 11.19
N THR A 291 2.02 6.68 10.48
CA THR A 291 1.53 5.39 10.99
C THR A 291 2.65 4.38 11.22
N LEU A 292 3.66 4.36 10.35
CA LEU A 292 4.85 3.52 10.51
C LEU A 292 5.73 4.01 11.67
N ILE A 293 6.01 5.31 11.75
CA ILE A 293 6.90 5.88 12.78
C ILE A 293 6.29 5.76 14.17
N SER A 294 4.99 5.98 14.31
CA SER A 294 4.28 5.79 15.57
C SER A 294 4.12 4.33 15.99
N GLY A 295 4.38 3.38 15.07
CA GLY A 295 4.21 1.94 15.33
C GLY A 295 2.76 1.48 15.34
N MET A 296 1.83 2.26 14.78
CA MET A 296 0.43 1.85 14.59
C MET A 296 0.35 0.63 13.70
N THR A 297 1.16 0.61 12.64
CA THR A 297 1.35 -0.54 11.75
C THR A 297 2.81 -0.74 11.42
N ASN A 298 3.16 -1.95 11.00
CA ASN A 298 4.48 -2.27 10.43
C ASN A 298 4.43 -2.43 8.90
N VAL A 299 3.23 -2.43 8.29
CA VAL A 299 3.07 -2.63 6.86
C VAL A 299 2.03 -1.66 6.30
N VAL A 300 2.45 -0.89 5.30
CA VAL A 300 1.58 0.04 4.55
C VAL A 300 1.66 -0.28 3.07
N THR A 301 0.52 -0.29 2.40
CA THR A 301 0.44 -0.27 0.94
C THR A 301 -0.10 1.07 0.48
N LEU A 302 0.68 1.75 -0.36
CA LEU A 302 0.33 3.03 -0.97
C LEU A 302 0.15 2.84 -2.47
N THR A 303 -1.09 2.92 -2.94
CA THR A 303 -1.39 2.93 -4.37
C THR A 303 -1.35 4.36 -4.88
N ALA A 304 -0.28 4.72 -5.58
CA ALA A 304 -0.08 6.05 -6.12
C ALA A 304 -1.08 6.37 -7.24
N ASP A 305 -1.36 5.39 -8.09
CA ASP A 305 -2.39 5.50 -9.12
C ASP A 305 -2.98 4.14 -9.53
N GLU A 306 -4.11 4.20 -10.23
CA GLU A 306 -4.73 3.09 -10.91
C GLU A 306 -4.99 3.46 -12.38
N LEU A 307 -5.30 2.46 -13.21
CA LEU A 307 -5.75 2.70 -14.58
C LEU A 307 -6.98 3.61 -14.59
N GLY A 308 -6.89 4.71 -15.31
CA GLY A 308 -7.94 5.74 -15.35
C GLY A 308 -7.78 6.86 -14.33
N THR A 309 -6.75 6.85 -13.51
CA THR A 309 -6.39 8.01 -12.68
C THR A 309 -6.00 9.19 -13.58
N ILE A 310 -6.63 10.31 -13.36
CA ILE A 310 -6.31 11.58 -14.01
C ILE A 310 -5.44 12.38 -13.04
N TYR A 311 -4.23 12.68 -13.44
CA TYR A 311 -3.33 13.49 -12.66
C TYR A 311 -3.69 14.97 -12.78
N THR A 312 -3.81 15.61 -11.64
CA THR A 312 -3.98 17.05 -11.48
C THR A 312 -2.94 17.57 -10.48
N GLY A 313 -2.58 18.84 -10.57
CA GLY A 313 -1.55 19.45 -9.70
C GLY A 313 -0.11 19.22 -10.16
N VAL A 314 0.11 18.75 -11.38
CA VAL A 314 1.46 18.58 -11.96
C VAL A 314 1.96 19.95 -12.44
N THR A 315 2.99 20.46 -11.79
CA THR A 315 3.44 21.87 -11.99
C THR A 315 4.14 22.12 -13.32
N ASP A 316 4.81 21.12 -13.88
CA ASP A 316 5.64 21.27 -15.09
C ASP A 316 4.89 20.98 -16.39
N ILE A 317 3.59 20.74 -16.33
CA ILE A 317 2.75 20.45 -17.48
C ILE A 317 1.69 21.54 -17.61
N GLU A 318 1.68 22.24 -18.76
CA GLU A 318 0.76 23.36 -19.04
C GLU A 318 -0.71 22.95 -19.21
N LYS A 319 -1.12 21.87 -18.57
CA LYS A 319 -2.51 21.40 -18.57
C LYS A 319 -2.98 21.12 -17.15
N GLU A 320 -4.22 21.43 -16.88
CA GLU A 320 -4.86 21.21 -15.59
C GLU A 320 -4.94 19.73 -15.23
N SER A 321 -4.93 18.83 -16.24
CA SER A 321 -5.03 17.39 -16.00
C SER A 321 -4.29 16.56 -17.05
N VAL A 322 -3.77 15.40 -16.61
CA VAL A 322 -3.07 14.43 -17.44
C VAL A 322 -3.71 13.06 -17.28
N ASN A 323 -4.21 12.50 -18.38
CA ASN A 323 -4.69 11.13 -18.40
C ASN A 323 -3.54 10.19 -18.75
N LEU A 324 -2.95 9.51 -17.77
CA LEU A 324 -1.84 8.58 -17.99
C LEU A 324 -2.20 7.35 -18.84
N HIS A 325 -3.48 6.98 -18.90
CA HIS A 325 -3.91 5.93 -19.82
C HIS A 325 -3.70 6.33 -21.29
N ASP A 326 -4.09 7.57 -21.63
CA ASP A 326 -3.86 8.12 -22.97
C ASP A 326 -2.36 8.28 -23.28
N VAL A 327 -1.58 8.77 -22.31
CA VAL A 327 -0.11 8.82 -22.40
C VAL A 327 0.48 7.43 -22.61
N GLY A 328 -0.07 6.41 -21.98
CA GLY A 328 0.30 5.00 -22.20
C GLY A 328 0.07 4.51 -23.62
N HIS A 329 -0.86 5.10 -24.34
CA HIS A 329 -1.09 4.89 -25.77
C HIS A 329 -0.27 5.83 -26.68
N GLY A 330 0.72 6.52 -26.16
CA GLY A 330 1.61 7.40 -26.93
C GLY A 330 1.04 8.78 -27.24
N LYS A 331 -0.06 9.19 -26.59
CA LYS A 331 -0.62 10.53 -26.80
C LYS A 331 0.18 11.59 -26.08
N PRO A 332 0.62 12.66 -26.77
CA PRO A 332 1.31 13.78 -26.14
C PRO A 332 0.37 14.62 -25.27
N VAL A 333 0.93 15.37 -24.35
CA VAL A 333 0.21 16.34 -23.51
C VAL A 333 0.79 17.73 -23.68
N GLY A 334 0.05 18.65 -24.29
CA GLY A 334 0.58 19.96 -24.66
C GLY A 334 1.75 19.84 -25.60
N LYS A 335 2.90 20.37 -25.21
CA LYS A 335 4.17 20.32 -25.96
C LYS A 335 5.05 19.12 -25.62
N PHE A 336 4.65 18.32 -24.62
CA PHE A 336 5.45 17.20 -24.12
C PHE A 336 5.06 15.90 -24.81
N GLU A 337 6.06 15.15 -25.24
CA GLU A 337 5.86 13.78 -25.75
C GLU A 337 5.47 12.83 -24.61
N ALA A 338 4.83 11.72 -24.95
CA ALA A 338 4.29 10.78 -23.97
C ALA A 338 5.36 10.27 -22.96
N LEU A 339 6.59 10.10 -23.40
CA LEU A 339 7.69 9.66 -22.54
C LEU A 339 8.04 10.72 -21.50
N GLU A 340 8.22 11.98 -21.93
CA GLU A 340 8.52 13.11 -21.05
C GLU A 340 7.43 13.33 -20.00
N VAL A 341 6.16 13.16 -20.40
CA VAL A 341 5.03 13.25 -19.46
C VAL A 341 5.14 12.19 -18.38
N ARG A 342 5.52 10.95 -18.74
CA ARG A 342 5.68 9.87 -17.76
C ARG A 342 6.81 10.08 -16.76
N GLU A 343 7.84 10.81 -17.15
CA GLU A 343 8.95 11.17 -16.26
C GLU A 343 8.59 12.31 -15.29
N LYS A 344 7.57 13.12 -15.63
CA LYS A 344 7.08 14.24 -14.81
C LYS A 344 5.97 13.88 -13.83
N VAL A 345 5.29 12.79 -14.08
CA VAL A 345 4.13 12.28 -13.31
C VAL A 345 4.47 10.96 -12.61
#